data_f6f750cf325c4994adeb959e6d0330bd
#
_entry.id   f6f750cf325c4994adeb959e6d0330bd
#
_cell.length_a   1.000
_cell.length_b   1.000
_cell.length_c   1.000
_cell.angle_alpha   90.00
_cell.angle_beta   90.00
_cell.angle_gamma   90.00
#
_symmetry.space_group_name_H-M   'P 1'
#
loop_
_entity.id
_entity.type
_entity.pdbx_description
1 polymer ?
#
loop_
_entity_poly.entity_id
_entity_poly.type
_entity_poly.pdbx_seq_one_letter_code
_entity_poly.pdbx_strand_id
1 'polypeptide(L)'
;MKHTDNVLIFDFDGTIADTFATSIRIFEKMTKKKPYKPEEIERLRGLTGLQLIRELRIRPWLVPFMLARGRAMMRRKMKDIDIFPGVEKVIRELHKDGAPLYIMSSNSPGNIRKFLQDQGMDQYFIRVYGNIGLFGKSAMLRRVMRQNGFSPEQVTYIGDESRDVEAAKHVGVRIVSVDWGFNSAPLLARHNPDVIVHTPAELERALRNNRLGG
;
A
#
# COMPACT_ATOMS: atom_id res chain seq x y z
N MET A 1 29.41 5.84 7.85
CA MET A 1 27.95 5.75 7.64
C MET A 1 27.63 4.27 7.52
N LYS A 2 26.80 3.69 8.40
CA LYS A 2 26.37 2.30 8.26
C LYS A 2 25.55 2.19 6.97
N HIS A 3 25.98 1.41 6.02
CA HIS A 3 25.19 1.03 4.85
C HIS A 3 23.91 0.36 5.38
N THR A 4 22.78 1.03 5.30
CA THR A 4 21.47 0.44 5.60
C THR A 4 21.05 -0.34 4.36
N ASP A 5 21.40 -1.62 4.34
CA ASP A 5 21.29 -2.47 3.14
C ASP A 5 19.86 -2.88 2.78
N ASN A 6 18.83 -2.42 3.50
CA ASN A 6 17.45 -2.75 3.19
C ASN A 6 16.46 -1.69 3.73
N VAL A 7 16.13 -0.73 2.90
CA VAL A 7 15.12 0.30 3.16
C VAL A 7 13.74 -0.25 2.80
N LEU A 8 12.81 -0.23 3.73
CA LEU A 8 11.48 -0.78 3.53
C LEU A 8 10.46 0.35 3.35
N ILE A 9 9.78 0.36 2.21
CA ILE A 9 8.74 1.33 1.89
C ILE A 9 7.40 0.58 1.78
N PHE A 10 6.49 0.86 2.69
CA PHE A 10 5.17 0.24 2.73
C PHE A 10 4.12 1.11 2.05
N ASP A 11 3.20 0.52 1.28
CA ASP A 11 1.90 1.13 1.08
C ASP A 11 1.12 1.08 2.41
N PHE A 12 0.05 1.83 2.49
CA PHE A 12 -0.72 1.96 3.72
C PHE A 12 -2.08 1.25 3.62
N ASP A 13 -2.94 1.73 2.71
CA ASP A 13 -4.29 1.20 2.52
C ASP A 13 -4.24 -0.19 1.88
N GLY A 14 -4.81 -1.20 2.53
CA GLY A 14 -4.76 -2.59 2.04
C GLY A 14 -3.45 -3.35 2.37
N THR A 15 -2.42 -2.65 2.84
CA THR A 15 -1.14 -3.26 3.21
C THR A 15 -0.92 -3.28 4.73
N ILE A 16 -1.02 -2.11 5.38
CA ILE A 16 -0.93 -1.95 6.84
C ILE A 16 -2.33 -1.89 7.45
N ALA A 17 -3.17 -0.99 6.93
CA ALA A 17 -4.51 -0.72 7.43
C ALA A 17 -5.56 -1.47 6.62
N ASP A 18 -6.50 -2.15 7.29
CA ASP A 18 -7.63 -2.84 6.67
C ASP A 18 -8.70 -1.83 6.24
N THR A 19 -8.39 -1.10 5.18
CA THR A 19 -9.28 -0.07 4.62
C THR A 19 -10.18 -0.59 3.51
N PHE A 20 -10.04 -1.84 3.08
CA PHE A 20 -10.72 -2.36 1.90
C PHE A 20 -12.24 -2.29 2.01
N ALA A 21 -12.82 -2.91 3.05
CA ALA A 21 -14.28 -2.89 3.25
C ALA A 21 -14.85 -1.47 3.39
N THR A 22 -14.12 -0.59 4.09
CA THR A 22 -14.50 0.82 4.24
C THR A 22 -14.42 1.57 2.91
N SER A 23 -13.42 1.30 2.08
CA SER A 23 -13.26 1.88 0.74
C SER A 23 -14.42 1.50 -0.18
N ILE A 24 -14.85 0.24 -0.16
CA ILE A 24 -16.03 -0.22 -0.91
C ILE A 24 -17.28 0.54 -0.48
N ARG A 25 -17.56 0.63 0.83
CA ARG A 25 -18.73 1.36 1.36
C ARG A 25 -18.71 2.86 1.01
N ILE A 26 -17.54 3.49 1.02
CA ILE A 26 -17.36 4.88 0.59
C ILE A 26 -17.70 5.01 -0.89
N PHE A 27 -17.21 4.09 -1.72
CA PHE A 27 -17.47 4.08 -3.16
C PHE A 27 -18.96 3.91 -3.46
N GLU A 28 -19.62 2.94 -2.83
CA GLU A 28 -21.08 2.71 -2.93
C GLU A 28 -21.86 3.99 -2.61
N LYS A 29 -21.51 4.63 -1.48
CA LYS A 29 -22.16 5.89 -1.05
C LYS A 29 -21.94 7.03 -2.05
N MET A 30 -20.73 7.16 -2.61
CA MET A 30 -20.40 8.20 -3.58
C MET A 30 -21.14 8.02 -4.91
N THR A 31 -21.33 6.77 -5.33
CA THR A 31 -21.96 6.41 -6.61
C THR A 31 -23.46 6.12 -6.49
N LYS A 32 -24.01 6.15 -5.27
CA LYS A 32 -25.40 5.77 -4.97
C LYS A 32 -25.76 4.35 -5.46
N LYS A 33 -24.77 3.45 -5.49
CA LYS A 33 -24.97 2.05 -5.84
C LYS A 33 -25.48 1.26 -4.65
N LYS A 34 -26.20 0.15 -4.95
CA LYS A 34 -26.52 -0.86 -3.93
C LYS A 34 -25.24 -1.51 -3.43
N PRO A 35 -25.23 -2.04 -2.19
CA PRO A 35 -24.10 -2.80 -1.68
C PRO A 35 -23.71 -3.93 -2.63
N TYR A 36 -22.42 -4.07 -2.88
CA TYR A 36 -21.88 -5.17 -3.68
C TYR A 36 -22.02 -6.49 -2.94
N LYS A 37 -22.32 -7.56 -3.69
CA LYS A 37 -22.30 -8.91 -3.17
C LYS A 37 -20.85 -9.42 -3.04
N PRO A 38 -20.57 -10.42 -2.17
CA PRO A 38 -19.22 -10.97 -2.02
C PRO A 38 -18.56 -11.40 -3.34
N GLU A 39 -19.33 -12.03 -4.24
CA GLU A 39 -18.83 -12.49 -5.54
C GLU A 39 -18.45 -11.31 -6.46
N GLU A 40 -19.20 -10.21 -6.37
CA GLU A 40 -18.90 -8.99 -7.12
C GLU A 40 -17.63 -8.34 -6.59
N ILE A 41 -17.44 -8.33 -5.26
CA ILE A 41 -16.24 -7.82 -4.60
C ILE A 41 -15.01 -8.62 -5.05
N GLU A 42 -15.07 -9.96 -5.02
CA GLU A 42 -13.96 -10.79 -5.48
C GLU A 42 -13.64 -10.56 -6.96
N ARG A 43 -14.65 -10.40 -7.80
CA ARG A 43 -14.45 -10.03 -9.20
C ARG A 43 -13.74 -8.68 -9.35
N LEU A 44 -14.14 -7.68 -8.55
CA LEU A 44 -13.50 -6.35 -8.57
C LEU A 44 -12.05 -6.39 -8.09
N ARG A 45 -11.71 -7.25 -7.12
CA ARG A 45 -10.32 -7.48 -6.68
C ARG A 45 -9.43 -8.08 -7.78
N GLY A 46 -10.02 -8.74 -8.77
CA GLY A 46 -9.33 -9.27 -9.94
C GLY A 46 -9.09 -8.24 -11.05
N LEU A 47 -9.39 -6.95 -10.83
CA LEU A 47 -9.24 -5.87 -11.81
C LEU A 47 -8.16 -4.88 -11.42
N THR A 48 -7.38 -4.43 -12.41
CA THR A 48 -6.48 -3.28 -12.22
C THR A 48 -7.29 -1.99 -12.02
N GLY A 49 -6.66 -0.95 -11.48
CA GLY A 49 -7.33 0.34 -11.27
C GLY A 49 -7.96 0.92 -12.55
N LEU A 50 -7.31 0.75 -13.71
CA LEU A 50 -7.87 1.20 -15.01
C LEU A 50 -9.07 0.34 -15.46
N GLN A 51 -8.98 -0.98 -15.27
CA GLN A 51 -10.10 -1.88 -15.56
C GLN A 51 -11.28 -1.58 -14.64
N LEU A 52 -11.00 -1.31 -13.36
CA LEU A 52 -12.02 -0.92 -12.38
C LEU A 52 -12.74 0.38 -12.79
N ILE A 53 -12.02 1.41 -13.21
CA ILE A 53 -12.58 2.67 -13.70
C ILE A 53 -13.52 2.42 -14.90
N ARG A 54 -13.11 1.56 -15.86
CA ARG A 54 -13.91 1.18 -17.03
C ARG A 54 -15.14 0.36 -16.64
N GLU A 55 -14.96 -0.67 -15.82
CA GLU A 55 -16.03 -1.56 -15.34
C GLU A 55 -17.11 -0.78 -14.59
N LEU A 56 -16.71 0.16 -13.76
CA LEU A 56 -17.60 1.00 -12.99
C LEU A 56 -18.16 2.17 -13.79
N ARG A 57 -17.77 2.31 -15.06
CA ARG A 57 -18.16 3.38 -15.97
C ARG A 57 -17.90 4.79 -15.42
N ILE A 58 -16.76 4.91 -14.69
CA ILE A 58 -16.34 6.20 -14.14
C ILE A 58 -15.71 7.02 -15.26
N ARG A 59 -16.20 8.24 -15.44
CA ARG A 59 -15.60 9.18 -16.38
C ARG A 59 -14.19 9.58 -15.90
N PRO A 60 -13.13 9.45 -16.72
CA PRO A 60 -11.74 9.64 -16.26
C PRO A 60 -11.47 10.97 -15.55
N TRP A 61 -12.10 12.05 -16.01
CA TRP A 61 -11.94 13.38 -15.39
C TRP A 61 -12.58 13.52 -14.01
N LEU A 62 -13.47 12.59 -13.61
CA LEU A 62 -14.05 12.56 -12.27
C LEU A 62 -13.14 11.84 -11.25
N VAL A 63 -12.17 11.05 -11.73
CA VAL A 63 -11.30 10.24 -10.84
C VAL A 63 -10.57 11.09 -9.80
N PRO A 64 -9.90 12.22 -10.16
CA PRO A 64 -9.24 13.06 -9.17
C PRO A 64 -10.21 13.60 -8.09
N PHE A 65 -11.41 14.01 -8.50
CA PHE A 65 -12.44 14.48 -7.57
C PHE A 65 -12.94 13.35 -6.66
N MET A 66 -13.18 12.16 -7.22
CA MET A 66 -13.60 11.00 -6.44
C MET A 66 -12.55 10.59 -5.42
N LEU A 67 -11.26 10.58 -5.81
CA LEU A 67 -10.16 10.30 -4.90
C LEU A 67 -10.08 11.34 -3.77
N ALA A 68 -10.21 12.63 -4.08
CA ALA A 68 -10.19 13.68 -3.06
C ALA A 68 -11.36 13.54 -2.08
N ARG A 69 -12.58 13.31 -2.60
CA ARG A 69 -13.79 13.09 -1.80
C ARG A 69 -13.68 11.79 -0.98
N GLY A 70 -13.18 10.70 -1.58
CA GLY A 70 -12.95 9.42 -0.91
C GLY A 70 -11.99 9.58 0.29
N ARG A 71 -10.86 10.28 0.10
CA ARG A 71 -9.92 10.59 1.19
C ARG A 71 -10.56 11.40 2.32
N ALA A 72 -11.38 12.38 1.99
CA ALA A 72 -12.11 13.17 2.99
C ALA A 72 -13.12 12.34 3.78
N MET A 73 -13.81 11.40 3.13
CA MET A 73 -14.72 10.46 3.78
C MET A 73 -13.96 9.43 4.61
N MET A 74 -12.85 8.90 4.10
CA MET A 74 -11.97 7.96 4.80
C MET A 74 -11.47 8.56 6.12
N ARG A 75 -11.06 9.85 6.12
CA ARG A 75 -10.60 10.55 7.32
C ARG A 75 -11.57 10.41 8.50
N ARG A 76 -12.87 10.44 8.23
CA ARG A 76 -13.92 10.32 9.26
C ARG A 76 -14.07 8.88 9.79
N LYS A 77 -13.53 7.91 9.06
CA LYS A 77 -13.62 6.48 9.33
C LYS A 77 -12.32 5.88 9.87
N MET A 78 -11.22 6.65 9.85
CA MET A 78 -9.90 6.13 10.26
C MET A 78 -9.89 5.52 11.67
N LYS A 79 -10.70 6.04 12.60
CA LYS A 79 -10.83 5.51 13.97
C LYS A 79 -11.50 4.14 14.05
N ASP A 80 -12.27 3.77 13.00
CA ASP A 80 -13.01 2.51 12.91
C ASP A 80 -12.25 1.47 12.05
N ILE A 81 -11.00 1.76 11.71
CA ILE A 81 -10.13 0.91 10.88
C ILE A 81 -9.07 0.26 11.77
N ASP A 82 -8.87 -1.02 11.58
CA ASP A 82 -7.86 -1.80 12.27
C ASP A 82 -6.60 -2.00 11.40
N ILE A 83 -5.49 -2.37 12.03
CA ILE A 83 -4.31 -2.90 11.36
C ILE A 83 -4.62 -4.35 10.98
N PHE A 84 -4.15 -4.82 9.84
CA PHE A 84 -4.21 -6.24 9.52
C PHE A 84 -3.56 -7.08 10.63
N PRO A 85 -4.26 -8.13 11.12
CA PRO A 85 -3.77 -8.93 12.24
C PRO A 85 -2.35 -9.46 12.00
N GLY A 86 -1.43 -9.14 12.89
CA GLY A 86 -0.02 -9.57 12.83
C GLY A 86 0.92 -8.59 12.11
N VAL A 87 0.43 -7.64 11.32
CA VAL A 87 1.27 -6.65 10.60
C VAL A 87 1.98 -5.70 11.58
N GLU A 88 1.31 -5.27 12.66
CA GLU A 88 1.95 -4.46 13.70
C GLU A 88 3.18 -5.15 14.29
N LYS A 89 3.06 -6.46 14.59
CA LYS A 89 4.19 -7.24 15.10
C LYS A 89 5.37 -7.24 14.13
N VAL A 90 5.11 -7.47 12.85
CA VAL A 90 6.15 -7.47 11.80
C VAL A 90 6.86 -6.11 11.74
N ILE A 91 6.11 -5.02 11.69
CA ILE A 91 6.66 -3.65 11.64
C ILE A 91 7.53 -3.37 12.87
N ARG A 92 7.06 -3.74 14.06
CA ARG A 92 7.79 -3.56 15.31
C ARG A 92 9.10 -4.35 15.34
N GLU A 93 9.09 -5.60 14.91
CA GLU A 93 10.30 -6.43 14.86
C GLU A 93 11.31 -5.90 13.82
N LEU A 94 10.85 -5.49 12.63
CA LEU A 94 11.70 -4.86 11.62
C LEU A 94 12.33 -3.55 12.12
N HIS A 95 11.57 -2.74 12.87
CA HIS A 95 12.09 -1.53 13.50
C HIS A 95 13.14 -1.83 14.57
N LYS A 96 12.92 -2.84 15.44
CA LYS A 96 13.91 -3.30 16.43
C LYS A 96 15.20 -3.78 15.78
N ASP A 97 15.10 -4.41 14.61
CA ASP A 97 16.26 -4.84 13.81
C ASP A 97 16.97 -3.66 13.11
N GLY A 98 16.51 -2.41 13.33
CA GLY A 98 17.10 -1.20 12.79
C GLY A 98 16.77 -0.95 11.33
N ALA A 99 15.72 -1.57 10.75
CA ALA A 99 15.30 -1.29 9.39
C ALA A 99 14.77 0.14 9.26
N PRO A 100 15.19 0.93 8.27
CA PRO A 100 14.59 2.21 7.96
C PRO A 100 13.22 1.98 7.31
N LEU A 101 12.14 2.37 8.02
CA LEU A 101 10.76 2.16 7.58
C LEU A 101 10.16 3.47 7.07
N TYR A 102 9.52 3.41 5.92
CA TYR A 102 8.82 4.51 5.26
C TYR A 102 7.42 4.08 4.86
N ILE A 103 6.51 5.06 4.73
CA ILE A 103 5.19 4.84 4.12
C ILE A 103 5.08 5.69 2.86
N MET A 104 4.49 5.10 1.80
CA MET A 104 4.19 5.80 0.55
C MET A 104 2.79 5.41 0.08
N SER A 105 1.80 6.31 0.16
CA SER A 105 0.39 6.01 -0.08
C SER A 105 -0.35 7.08 -0.88
N SER A 106 -1.46 6.68 -1.50
CA SER A 106 -2.42 7.62 -2.09
C SER A 106 -3.27 8.35 -1.05
N ASN A 107 -3.30 7.88 0.20
CA ASN A 107 -3.98 8.55 1.31
C ASN A 107 -3.26 9.84 1.72
N SER A 108 -3.91 10.68 2.53
CA SER A 108 -3.26 11.90 3.01
C SER A 108 -2.29 11.60 4.16
N PRO A 109 -1.13 12.30 4.24
CA PRO A 109 -0.20 12.12 5.36
C PRO A 109 -0.85 12.35 6.72
N GLY A 110 -1.80 13.30 6.81
CA GLY A 110 -2.52 13.60 8.05
C GLY A 110 -3.41 12.44 8.51
N ASN A 111 -4.09 11.75 7.59
CA ASN A 111 -4.89 10.57 7.91
C ASN A 111 -3.99 9.43 8.41
N ILE A 112 -2.89 9.18 7.69
CA ILE A 112 -1.95 8.10 8.03
C ILE A 112 -1.31 8.35 9.40
N ARG A 113 -0.76 9.57 9.63
CA ARG A 113 -0.15 9.91 10.93
C ARG A 113 -1.14 9.79 12.08
N LYS A 114 -2.36 10.30 11.91
CA LYS A 114 -3.40 10.18 12.93
C LYS A 114 -3.69 8.72 13.26
N PHE A 115 -3.83 7.87 12.25
CA PHE A 115 -4.01 6.43 12.43
C PHE A 115 -2.83 5.81 13.19
N LEU A 116 -1.61 6.06 12.74
CA LEU A 116 -0.40 5.51 13.36
C LEU A 116 -0.25 5.96 14.83
N GLN A 117 -0.59 7.22 15.14
CA GLN A 117 -0.60 7.73 16.50
C GLN A 117 -1.64 7.03 17.37
N ASP A 118 -2.87 6.87 16.85
CA ASP A 118 -3.95 6.19 17.56
C ASP A 118 -3.62 4.70 17.83
N GLN A 119 -2.80 4.09 16.97
CA GLN A 119 -2.32 2.70 17.07
C GLN A 119 -0.95 2.58 17.79
N GLY A 120 -0.35 3.69 18.23
CA GLY A 120 0.97 3.67 18.90
C GLY A 120 2.12 3.27 18.00
N MET A 121 2.04 3.52 16.69
CA MET A 121 3.03 3.06 15.69
C MET A 121 3.79 4.18 14.97
N ASP A 122 3.47 5.45 15.22
CA ASP A 122 4.08 6.59 14.49
C ASP A 122 5.61 6.62 14.62
N GLN A 123 6.13 6.19 15.77
CA GLN A 123 7.57 6.12 16.06
C GLN A 123 8.35 5.11 15.22
N TYR A 124 7.69 4.14 14.59
CA TYR A 124 8.36 3.13 13.80
C TYR A 124 8.74 3.63 12.39
N PHE A 125 8.10 4.69 11.92
CA PHE A 125 8.28 5.20 10.56
C PHE A 125 9.04 6.51 10.52
N ILE A 126 10.15 6.53 9.78
CA ILE A 126 10.97 7.72 9.59
C ILE A 126 10.17 8.83 8.88
N ARG A 127 9.40 8.46 7.85
CA ARG A 127 8.61 9.41 7.08
C ARG A 127 7.41 8.80 6.38
N VAL A 128 6.35 9.61 6.24
CA VAL A 128 5.13 9.29 5.50
C VAL A 128 5.05 10.21 4.28
N TYR A 129 5.00 9.61 3.10
CA TYR A 129 4.74 10.27 1.81
C TYR A 129 3.32 9.94 1.37
N GLY A 130 2.49 10.96 1.19
CA GLY A 130 1.08 10.75 0.87
C GLY A 130 0.58 11.63 -0.28
N ASN A 131 -0.74 11.63 -0.50
CA ASN A 131 -1.42 12.36 -1.57
C ASN A 131 -0.94 11.97 -2.99
N ILE A 132 -0.49 10.73 -3.16
CA ILE A 132 0.00 10.23 -4.45
C ILE A 132 -1.20 9.99 -5.36
N GLY A 133 -1.15 10.55 -6.56
CA GLY A 133 -2.17 10.30 -7.59
C GLY A 133 -2.14 8.86 -8.09
N LEU A 134 -3.20 8.45 -8.80
CA LEU A 134 -3.37 7.07 -9.29
C LEU A 134 -2.16 6.54 -10.07
N PHE A 135 -1.46 7.40 -10.82
CA PHE A 135 -0.30 7.06 -11.64
C PHE A 135 1.02 7.63 -11.09
N GLY A 136 1.02 8.14 -9.87
CA GLY A 136 2.16 8.87 -9.30
C GLY A 136 3.16 8.02 -8.53
N LYS A 137 2.92 6.72 -8.31
CA LYS A 137 3.75 5.88 -7.43
C LYS A 137 5.20 5.77 -7.93
N SER A 138 5.44 5.54 -9.21
CA SER A 138 6.82 5.48 -9.77
C SER A 138 7.58 6.79 -9.59
N ALA A 139 6.95 7.92 -9.88
CA ALA A 139 7.58 9.24 -9.72
C ALA A 139 7.89 9.55 -8.26
N MET A 140 6.97 9.19 -7.36
CA MET A 140 7.18 9.38 -5.93
C MET A 140 8.30 8.48 -5.40
N LEU A 141 8.34 7.21 -5.81
CA LEU A 141 9.38 6.25 -5.41
C LEU A 141 10.77 6.77 -5.83
N ARG A 142 10.95 7.22 -7.08
CA ARG A 142 12.19 7.88 -7.52
C ARG A 142 12.52 9.12 -6.68
N ARG A 143 11.51 9.93 -6.34
CA ARG A 143 11.70 11.11 -5.49
C ARG A 143 12.18 10.73 -4.09
N VAL A 144 11.56 9.71 -3.47
CA VAL A 144 11.96 9.21 -2.14
C VAL A 144 13.41 8.74 -2.17
N MET A 145 13.78 7.92 -3.16
CA MET A 145 15.13 7.42 -3.32
C MET A 145 16.14 8.57 -3.49
N ARG A 146 15.88 9.49 -4.40
CA ARG A 146 16.76 10.65 -4.64
C ARG A 146 16.92 11.54 -3.41
N GLN A 147 15.82 11.80 -2.67
CA GLN A 147 15.87 12.67 -1.47
C GLN A 147 16.66 12.05 -0.32
N ASN A 148 16.75 10.74 -0.26
CA ASN A 148 17.43 10.03 0.83
C ASN A 148 18.76 9.38 0.38
N GLY A 149 19.14 9.49 -0.89
CA GLY A 149 20.37 8.90 -1.43
C GLY A 149 20.34 7.38 -1.53
N PHE A 150 19.14 6.77 -1.71
CA PHE A 150 19.00 5.33 -1.84
C PHE A 150 19.19 4.87 -3.29
N SER A 151 19.93 3.78 -3.48
CA SER A 151 19.97 3.06 -4.76
C SER A 151 18.79 2.07 -4.85
N PRO A 152 18.38 1.64 -6.06
CA PRO A 152 17.27 0.69 -6.24
C PRO A 152 17.45 -0.61 -5.46
N GLU A 153 18.67 -1.13 -5.41
CA GLU A 153 19.03 -2.39 -4.76
C GLU A 153 18.84 -2.35 -3.24
N GLN A 154 18.90 -1.14 -2.64
CA GLN A 154 18.70 -0.93 -1.21
C GLN A 154 17.22 -0.85 -0.82
N VAL A 155 16.30 -0.76 -1.79
CA VAL A 155 14.89 -0.50 -1.52
C VAL A 155 14.04 -1.74 -1.79
N THR A 156 13.23 -2.13 -0.80
CA THR A 156 12.12 -3.06 -0.99
C THR A 156 10.81 -2.31 -0.79
N TYR A 157 9.94 -2.36 -1.81
CA TYR A 157 8.59 -1.83 -1.72
C TYR A 157 7.62 -2.94 -1.31
N ILE A 158 6.67 -2.64 -0.43
CA ILE A 158 5.65 -3.58 0.03
C ILE A 158 4.29 -2.98 -0.30
N GLY A 159 3.45 -3.70 -1.05
CA GLY A 159 2.13 -3.22 -1.45
C GLY A 159 1.19 -4.33 -1.89
N ASP A 160 -0.09 -4.00 -2.06
CA ASP A 160 -1.18 -4.94 -2.31
C ASP A 160 -1.88 -4.71 -3.65
N GLU A 161 -1.43 -3.75 -4.45
CA GLU A 161 -2.05 -3.43 -5.73
C GLU A 161 -1.11 -3.69 -6.92
N SER A 162 -1.69 -4.03 -8.08
CA SER A 162 -0.95 -4.19 -9.34
C SER A 162 -0.13 -2.96 -9.73
N ARG A 163 -0.62 -1.76 -9.41
CA ARG A 163 0.11 -0.49 -9.64
C ARG A 163 1.35 -0.35 -8.74
N ASP A 164 1.42 -1.07 -7.62
CA ASP A 164 2.62 -1.13 -6.78
C ASP A 164 3.71 -1.93 -7.47
N VAL A 165 3.32 -3.09 -8.03
CA VAL A 165 4.21 -3.93 -8.81
C VAL A 165 4.74 -3.18 -10.02
N GLU A 166 3.85 -2.52 -10.78
CA GLU A 166 4.22 -1.70 -11.95
C GLU A 166 5.19 -0.58 -11.58
N ALA A 167 4.91 0.12 -10.46
CA ALA A 167 5.75 1.22 -9.99
C ALA A 167 7.14 0.75 -9.55
N ALA A 168 7.21 -0.32 -8.78
CA ALA A 168 8.46 -0.89 -8.30
C ALA A 168 9.34 -1.37 -9.47
N LYS A 169 8.77 -2.15 -10.39
CA LYS A 169 9.46 -2.61 -11.59
C LYS A 169 9.96 -1.49 -12.49
N HIS A 170 9.14 -0.45 -12.69
CA HIS A 170 9.53 0.70 -13.50
C HIS A 170 10.70 1.49 -12.91
N VAL A 171 10.93 1.37 -11.61
CA VAL A 171 12.03 2.04 -10.90
C VAL A 171 13.20 1.09 -10.65
N GLY A 172 13.01 -0.21 -10.80
CA GLY A 172 14.02 -1.24 -10.57
C GLY A 172 14.21 -1.62 -9.11
N VAL A 173 13.22 -1.36 -8.26
CA VAL A 173 13.26 -1.76 -6.84
C VAL A 173 12.54 -3.08 -6.64
N ARG A 174 12.97 -3.84 -5.63
CA ARG A 174 12.31 -5.08 -5.24
C ARG A 174 10.90 -4.83 -4.76
N ILE A 175 9.97 -5.74 -5.10
CA ILE A 175 8.56 -5.68 -4.69
C ILE A 175 8.13 -6.96 -3.97
N VAL A 176 7.62 -6.82 -2.75
CA VAL A 176 6.91 -7.87 -2.04
C VAL A 176 5.42 -7.51 -2.04
N SER A 177 4.62 -8.31 -2.73
CA SER A 177 3.17 -8.12 -2.79
C SER A 177 2.47 -8.89 -1.69
N VAL A 178 1.53 -8.24 -1.02
CA VAL A 178 0.63 -8.86 -0.04
C VAL A 178 -0.75 -9.05 -0.68
N ASP A 179 -1.42 -10.18 -0.46
CA ASP A 179 -2.69 -10.51 -1.12
C ASP A 179 -3.93 -10.37 -0.24
N TRP A 180 -3.75 -9.93 0.99
CA TRP A 180 -4.88 -9.63 1.89
C TRP A 180 -5.57 -8.29 1.64
N GLY A 181 -5.00 -7.44 0.74
CA GLY A 181 -5.50 -6.10 0.43
C GLY A 181 -6.49 -6.00 -0.72
N PHE A 182 -6.33 -4.98 -1.56
CA PHE A 182 -7.26 -4.62 -2.64
C PHE A 182 -7.22 -5.60 -3.81
N ASN A 183 -6.04 -6.04 -4.25
CA ASN A 183 -5.94 -6.96 -5.38
C ASN A 183 -5.77 -8.42 -4.92
N SER A 184 -6.39 -9.33 -5.68
CA SER A 184 -6.27 -10.77 -5.44
C SER A 184 -4.92 -11.32 -5.88
N ALA A 185 -4.46 -12.41 -5.25
CA ALA A 185 -3.21 -13.07 -5.62
C ALA A 185 -3.09 -13.42 -7.12
N PRO A 186 -4.15 -13.93 -7.81
CA PRO A 186 -4.06 -14.17 -9.25
C PRO A 186 -3.82 -12.92 -10.08
N LEU A 187 -4.36 -11.76 -9.69
CA LEU A 187 -4.07 -10.50 -10.37
C LEU A 187 -2.64 -10.06 -10.13
N LEU A 188 -2.19 -10.08 -8.87
CA LEU A 188 -0.81 -9.72 -8.52
C LEU A 188 0.21 -10.59 -9.27
N ALA A 189 -0.04 -11.91 -9.36
CA ALA A 189 0.82 -12.85 -10.07
C ALA A 189 0.97 -12.51 -11.55
N ARG A 190 -0.07 -12.01 -12.23
CA ARG A 190 0.01 -11.57 -13.64
C ARG A 190 0.97 -10.39 -13.85
N HIS A 191 1.23 -9.60 -12.80
CA HIS A 191 2.19 -8.48 -12.86
C HIS A 191 3.61 -8.89 -12.45
N ASN A 192 3.82 -10.19 -12.09
CA ASN A 192 5.12 -10.79 -11.75
C ASN A 192 5.87 -9.99 -10.66
N PRO A 193 5.35 -9.82 -9.42
CA PRO A 193 6.14 -9.29 -8.33
C PRO A 193 7.28 -10.26 -7.99
N ASP A 194 8.33 -9.79 -7.30
CA ASP A 194 9.43 -10.67 -6.88
C ASP A 194 8.98 -11.74 -5.88
N VAL A 195 8.02 -11.36 -5.00
CA VAL A 195 7.41 -12.28 -4.03
C VAL A 195 5.95 -11.92 -3.83
N ILE A 196 5.08 -12.92 -3.69
CA ILE A 196 3.73 -12.77 -3.14
C ILE A 196 3.70 -13.47 -1.79
N VAL A 197 3.15 -12.81 -0.78
CA VAL A 197 2.99 -13.35 0.56
C VAL A 197 1.53 -13.32 0.98
N HIS A 198 1.10 -14.37 1.69
CA HIS A 198 -0.29 -14.59 2.09
C HIS A 198 -0.54 -14.31 3.58
N THR A 199 0.53 -14.20 4.35
CA THR A 199 0.46 -13.96 5.80
C THR A 199 1.55 -12.99 6.26
N PRO A 200 1.32 -12.26 7.37
CA PRO A 200 2.36 -11.41 7.96
C PRO A 200 3.62 -12.19 8.35
N ALA A 201 3.50 -13.47 8.74
CA ALA A 201 4.67 -14.31 9.03
C ALA A 201 5.51 -14.59 7.78
N GLU A 202 4.87 -14.78 6.62
CA GLU A 202 5.58 -14.89 5.34
C GLU A 202 6.22 -13.56 4.95
N LEU A 203 5.54 -12.43 5.18
CA LEU A 203 6.09 -11.10 4.95
C LEU A 203 7.37 -10.90 5.77
N GLU A 204 7.33 -11.20 7.06
CA GLU A 204 8.50 -11.09 7.93
C GLU A 204 9.68 -11.91 7.39
N ARG A 205 9.44 -13.17 7.03
CA ARG A 205 10.47 -14.05 6.44
C ARG A 205 11.03 -13.49 5.13
N ALA A 206 10.17 -13.04 4.23
CA ALA A 206 10.58 -12.48 2.93
C ALA A 206 11.45 -11.23 3.07
N LEU A 207 11.19 -10.39 4.09
CA LEU A 207 11.94 -9.17 4.35
C LEU A 207 13.25 -9.43 5.11
N ARG A 208 13.31 -10.45 5.99
CA ARG A 208 14.52 -10.83 6.71
C ARG A 208 15.52 -11.58 5.82
N ASN A 209 15.06 -12.50 4.97
CA ASN A 209 15.93 -13.28 4.09
C ASN A 209 16.70 -12.40 3.10
N ASN A 210 16.18 -11.25 2.73
CA ASN A 210 16.88 -10.30 1.87
C ASN A 210 18.04 -9.57 2.58
N ARG A 211 18.15 -9.66 3.91
CA ARG A 211 19.26 -9.10 4.70
C ARG A 211 20.46 -10.04 4.81
N LEU A 212 20.26 -11.33 4.54
CA LEU A 212 21.27 -12.37 4.72
C LEU A 212 21.94 -12.81 3.42
N GLY A 213 21.50 -12.28 2.28
CA GLY A 213 21.94 -12.67 0.94
C GLY A 213 22.78 -11.62 0.21
N GLY A 214 23.45 -10.72 0.94
CA GLY A 214 24.41 -9.74 0.41
C GLY A 214 25.84 -10.10 0.80
#